data_c6bbda92aa0d79d67ce7aad3ac768afb
#
_entry.id   c6bbda92aa0d79d67ce7aad3ac768afb
#
_cell.length_a   1.000
_cell.length_b   1.000
_cell.length_c   1.000
_cell.angle_alpha   90.00
_cell.angle_beta   90.00
_cell.angle_gamma   90.00
#
_symmetry.space_group_name_H-M   'P 1'
#
loop_
_entity.id
_entity.type
_entity.pdbx_description
1 polymer ?
#
loop_
_entity_poly.entity_id
_entity_poly.type
_entity_poly.pdbx_seq_one_letter_code
_entity_poly.pdbx_strand_id
1 'polypeptide(L)'
;MITVITYTTLKEGSEPEWDAAMGERLENARRRPGWVRGQILMPLETLHQRVIVGTWRTRADWEAWHEDPAFAAMRQRLDEVQAETSEPSWYEVVSEVNAPWWPDAVQALIARGRTKLTRR
;
A
#
# COMPACT_ATOMS: atom_id res chain seq x y z
N MET A 1 -8.92 -5.90 12.86
CA MET A 1 -7.94 -5.47 11.82
C MET A 1 -8.70 -4.85 10.67
N ILE A 2 -8.31 -3.67 10.29
CA ILE A 2 -8.98 -2.91 9.25
C ILE A 2 -8.05 -2.64 8.07
N THR A 3 -8.65 -2.52 6.88
CA THR A 3 -7.94 -2.10 5.67
C THR A 3 -8.54 -0.80 5.16
N VAL A 4 -7.68 0.16 4.85
CA VAL A 4 -8.05 1.46 4.30
C VAL A 4 -7.59 1.51 2.86
N ILE A 5 -8.49 1.88 1.95
CA ILE A 5 -8.16 2.01 0.53
C ILE A 5 -8.45 3.43 0.07
N THR A 6 -7.45 4.04 -0.56
CA THR A 6 -7.55 5.38 -1.12
C THR A 6 -7.13 5.35 -2.59
N TYR A 7 -7.91 5.98 -3.46
CA TYR A 7 -7.61 6.12 -4.88
C TYR A 7 -7.12 7.53 -5.15
N THR A 8 -6.06 7.66 -5.93
CA THR A 8 -5.53 8.97 -6.29
C THR A 8 -5.12 9.02 -7.76
N THR A 9 -5.38 10.15 -8.40
CA THR A 9 -4.91 10.45 -9.75
C THR A 9 -3.78 11.46 -9.63
N LEU A 10 -2.65 11.16 -10.25
CA LEU A 10 -1.45 11.98 -10.19
C LEU A 10 -1.44 13.00 -11.33
N LYS A 11 -0.79 14.13 -11.08
CA LYS A 11 -0.50 15.09 -12.15
C LYS A 11 0.48 14.47 -13.15
N GLU A 12 0.31 14.77 -14.41
CA GLU A 12 1.14 14.22 -15.47
C GLU A 12 2.63 14.48 -15.20
N GLY A 13 3.42 13.42 -15.31
CA GLY A 13 4.86 13.49 -15.10
C GLY A 13 5.30 13.48 -13.65
N SER A 14 4.37 13.43 -12.68
CA SER A 14 4.71 13.47 -11.25
C SER A 14 4.80 12.09 -10.59
N GLU A 15 4.63 11.01 -11.36
CA GLU A 15 4.62 9.66 -10.84
C GLU A 15 5.87 9.29 -10.03
N PRO A 16 7.09 9.58 -10.52
CA PRO A 16 8.29 9.24 -9.74
C PRO A 16 8.37 10.00 -8.41
N GLU A 17 8.01 11.28 -8.41
CA GLU A 17 8.04 12.10 -7.20
C GLU A 17 7.00 11.64 -6.18
N TRP A 18 5.79 11.35 -6.65
CA TRP A 18 4.73 10.86 -5.77
C TRP A 18 5.09 9.48 -5.18
N ASP A 19 5.58 8.56 -6.03
CA ASP A 19 5.96 7.22 -5.58
C ASP A 19 7.05 7.29 -4.51
N ALA A 20 8.05 8.14 -4.68
CA ALA A 20 9.10 8.33 -3.69
C ALA A 20 8.55 8.91 -2.38
N ALA A 21 7.71 9.93 -2.46
CA ALA A 21 7.14 10.59 -1.28
C ALA A 21 6.20 9.66 -0.51
N MET A 22 5.31 8.95 -1.22
CA MET A 22 4.39 8.02 -0.57
C MET A 22 5.12 6.80 0.00
N GLY A 23 6.15 6.31 -0.69
CA GLY A 23 6.99 5.23 -0.19
C GLY A 23 7.65 5.62 1.13
N GLU A 24 8.19 6.83 1.23
CA GLU A 24 8.76 7.36 2.48
C GLU A 24 7.70 7.46 3.58
N ARG A 25 6.49 7.92 3.24
CA ARG A 25 5.38 8.02 4.18
C ARG A 25 4.99 6.65 4.74
N LEU A 26 4.92 5.62 3.89
CA LEU A 26 4.62 4.25 4.34
C LEU A 26 5.75 3.66 5.20
N GLU A 27 7.00 3.96 4.90
CA GLU A 27 8.13 3.56 5.74
C GLU A 27 8.03 4.19 7.15
N ASN A 28 7.57 5.43 7.25
CA ASN A 28 7.30 6.06 8.53
C ASN A 28 6.12 5.39 9.26
N ALA A 29 5.06 5.05 8.52
CA ALA A 29 3.91 4.36 9.07
C ALA A 29 4.29 3.00 9.67
N ARG A 30 5.20 2.28 9.05
CA ARG A 30 5.67 0.97 9.50
C ARG A 30 6.18 0.97 10.94
N ARG A 31 6.64 2.10 11.43
CA ARG A 31 7.18 2.25 12.80
C ARG A 31 6.11 2.60 13.83
N ARG A 32 4.87 2.76 13.41
CA ARG A 32 3.79 3.17 14.29
C ARG A 32 3.07 1.97 14.90
N PRO A 33 2.57 2.11 16.14
CA PRO A 33 1.73 1.07 16.73
C PRO A 33 0.53 0.76 15.86
N GLY A 34 0.20 -0.51 15.74
CA GLY A 34 -0.96 -0.96 14.98
C GLY A 34 -0.74 -1.18 13.49
N TRP A 35 0.40 -0.77 12.95
CA TRP A 35 0.74 -1.05 11.55
C TRP A 35 0.81 -2.55 11.28
N VAL A 36 0.18 -3.00 10.20
CA VAL A 36 0.24 -4.39 9.74
C VAL A 36 0.94 -4.49 8.39
N ARG A 37 0.43 -3.78 7.38
CA ARG A 37 1.05 -3.77 6.04
C ARG A 37 0.55 -2.59 5.22
N GLY A 38 1.28 -2.27 4.17
CA GLY A 38 0.88 -1.26 3.20
C GLY A 38 1.37 -1.61 1.82
N GLN A 39 0.59 -1.20 0.83
CA GLN A 39 0.91 -1.38 -0.58
C GLN A 39 0.52 -0.14 -1.35
N ILE A 40 1.32 0.17 -2.37
CA ILE A 40 0.98 1.15 -3.39
C ILE A 40 0.79 0.35 -4.67
N LEU A 41 -0.41 0.44 -5.24
CA LEU A 41 -0.76 -0.29 -6.45
C LEU A 41 -0.91 0.70 -7.62
N MET A 42 -0.52 0.25 -8.79
CA MET A 42 -0.71 1.00 -10.03
C MET A 42 -1.63 0.21 -10.94
N PRO A 43 -2.80 0.76 -11.34
CA PRO A 43 -3.62 0.11 -12.35
C PRO A 43 -2.86 -0.02 -13.66
N LEU A 44 -2.84 -1.22 -14.24
CA LEU A 44 -2.03 -1.48 -15.43
C LEU A 44 -2.49 -0.70 -16.66
N GLU A 45 -3.77 -0.31 -16.70
CA GLU A 45 -4.35 0.44 -17.82
C GLU A 45 -4.39 1.95 -17.59
N THR A 46 -4.03 2.40 -16.37
CA THR A 46 -4.12 3.82 -15.99
C THR A 46 -2.88 4.19 -15.17
N LEU A 47 -1.74 4.35 -15.84
CA LEU A 47 -0.43 4.48 -15.23
C LEU A 47 -0.27 5.72 -14.33
N HIS A 48 -1.12 6.72 -14.49
CA HIS A 48 -1.10 7.95 -13.67
C HIS A 48 -2.02 7.85 -12.44
N GLN A 49 -2.60 6.68 -12.19
CA GLN A 49 -3.39 6.44 -10.99
C GLN A 49 -2.62 5.57 -10.00
N ARG A 50 -2.95 5.73 -8.73
CA ARG A 50 -2.41 4.90 -7.65
C ARG A 50 -3.52 4.50 -6.70
N VAL A 51 -3.39 3.32 -6.14
CA VAL A 51 -4.27 2.82 -5.08
C VAL A 51 -3.40 2.55 -3.87
N ILE A 52 -3.71 3.21 -2.76
CA ILE A 52 -2.99 3.02 -1.50
C ILE A 52 -3.82 2.07 -0.65
N VAL A 53 -3.23 0.95 -0.24
CA VAL A 53 -3.87 -0.05 0.60
C VAL A 53 -3.08 -0.15 1.89
N GLY A 54 -3.68 0.23 3.00
CA GLY A 54 -3.04 0.15 4.31
C GLY A 54 -3.86 -0.70 5.26
N THR A 55 -3.23 -1.65 5.95
CA THR A 55 -3.88 -2.49 6.95
C THR A 55 -3.33 -2.16 8.32
N TRP A 56 -4.22 -1.91 9.28
CA TRP A 56 -3.94 -1.50 10.64
C TRP A 56 -4.74 -2.35 11.62
N ARG A 57 -4.26 -2.48 12.82
CA ARG A 57 -4.99 -3.23 13.86
C ARG A 57 -6.31 -2.55 14.20
N THR A 58 -6.32 -1.22 14.31
CA THR A 58 -7.53 -0.45 14.61
C THR A 58 -7.59 0.81 13.76
N ARG A 59 -8.78 1.35 13.61
CA ARG A 59 -8.99 2.63 12.94
C ARG A 59 -8.28 3.77 13.69
N ALA A 60 -8.31 3.73 15.02
CA ALA A 60 -7.65 4.75 15.84
C ALA A 60 -6.13 4.80 15.59
N ASP A 61 -5.49 3.66 15.36
CA ASP A 61 -4.05 3.61 15.03
C ASP A 61 -3.76 4.32 13.70
N TRP A 62 -4.61 4.09 12.68
CA TRP A 62 -4.48 4.79 11.41
C TRP A 62 -4.70 6.30 11.57
N GLU A 63 -5.74 6.70 12.31
CA GLU A 63 -6.05 8.10 12.54
C GLU A 63 -4.90 8.83 13.25
N ALA A 64 -4.30 8.18 14.25
CA ALA A 64 -3.17 8.75 14.98
C ALA A 64 -1.97 9.01 14.05
N TRP A 65 -1.68 8.10 13.13
CA TRP A 65 -0.64 8.29 12.13
C TRP A 65 -1.02 9.36 11.10
N HIS A 66 -2.24 9.26 10.57
CA HIS A 66 -2.71 10.14 9.49
C HIS A 66 -2.77 11.61 9.94
N GLU A 67 -3.17 11.85 11.17
CA GLU A 67 -3.36 13.18 11.74
C GLU A 67 -2.10 13.74 12.41
N ASP A 68 -1.00 12.99 12.47
CA ASP A 68 0.22 13.42 13.11
C ASP A 68 0.76 14.70 12.45
N PRO A 69 0.92 15.81 13.21
CA PRO A 69 1.45 17.07 12.66
C PRO A 69 2.86 16.94 12.07
N ALA A 70 3.64 15.96 12.50
CA ALA A 70 4.98 15.72 11.95
C ALA A 70 4.97 15.42 10.46
N PHE A 71 3.84 14.97 9.90
CA PHE A 71 3.71 14.65 8.49
C PHE A 71 3.07 15.76 7.64
N ALA A 72 2.86 16.95 8.20
CA ALA A 72 2.20 18.05 7.49
C ALA A 72 2.93 18.45 6.20
N ALA A 73 4.27 18.56 6.26
CA ALA A 73 5.08 18.90 5.09
C ALA A 73 5.03 17.82 4.02
N MET A 74 5.03 16.55 4.42
CA MET A 74 4.92 15.43 3.50
C MET A 74 3.55 15.39 2.82
N ARG A 75 2.48 15.62 3.56
CA ARG A 75 1.12 15.72 2.99
C ARG A 75 1.04 16.84 1.97
N GLN A 76 1.64 17.98 2.25
CA GLN A 76 1.67 19.11 1.31
C GLN A 76 2.40 18.74 0.03
N ARG A 77 3.55 18.07 0.11
CA ARG A 77 4.28 17.57 -1.07
C ARG A 77 3.41 16.65 -1.93
N LEU A 78 2.68 15.74 -1.30
CA LEU A 78 1.78 14.82 -2.00
C LEU A 78 0.62 15.57 -2.65
N ASP A 79 0.00 16.51 -1.94
CA ASP A 79 -1.11 17.29 -2.46
C ASP A 79 -0.71 18.11 -3.70
N GLU A 80 0.51 18.61 -3.76
CA GLU A 80 1.02 19.37 -4.90
C GLU A 80 1.12 18.55 -6.18
N VAL A 81 1.30 17.23 -6.08
CA VAL A 81 1.45 16.33 -7.22
C VAL A 81 0.23 15.45 -7.48
N GLN A 82 -0.82 15.58 -6.68
CA GLN A 82 -2.10 14.89 -6.85
C GLN A 82 -3.10 15.78 -7.57
N ALA A 83 -3.73 15.24 -8.61
CA ALA A 83 -4.80 15.94 -9.32
C ALA A 83 -6.14 15.72 -8.62
N GLU A 84 -6.36 14.50 -8.12
CA GLU A 84 -7.60 14.09 -7.49
C GLU A 84 -7.33 12.95 -6.51
N THR A 85 -7.97 12.98 -5.34
CA THR A 85 -7.84 11.93 -4.34
C THR A 85 -9.22 11.64 -3.75
N SER A 86 -9.57 10.37 -3.65
CA SER A 86 -10.82 9.93 -3.04
C SER A 86 -10.76 10.01 -1.52
N GLU A 87 -11.93 10.06 -0.89
CA GLU A 87 -12.02 9.80 0.54
C GLU A 87 -11.62 8.36 0.84
N PRO A 88 -11.03 8.08 2.00
CA PRO A 88 -10.68 6.72 2.38
C PRO A 88 -11.90 5.82 2.49
N SER A 89 -11.79 4.61 1.95
CA SER A 89 -12.78 3.56 2.14
C SER A 89 -12.28 2.59 3.20
N TRP A 90 -13.16 2.17 4.09
CA TRP A 90 -12.83 1.38 5.28
C TRP A 90 -13.42 -0.02 5.18
N TYR A 91 -12.60 -1.02 5.46
CA TYR A 91 -13.01 -2.42 5.40
C TYR A 91 -12.52 -3.16 6.62
N GLU A 92 -13.38 -3.99 7.22
CA GLU A 92 -12.96 -4.94 8.23
C GLU A 92 -12.41 -6.19 7.55
N VAL A 93 -11.26 -6.67 7.98
CA VAL A 93 -10.69 -7.91 7.45
C VAL A 93 -11.45 -9.08 8.08
N VAL A 94 -12.26 -9.75 7.30
CA VAL A 94 -13.08 -10.88 7.74
C VAL A 94 -12.25 -12.16 7.79
N SER A 95 -11.41 -12.37 6.79
CA SER A 95 -10.49 -13.50 6.76
C SER A 95 -9.28 -13.18 5.90
N GLU A 96 -8.17 -13.80 6.19
CA GLU A 96 -6.94 -13.61 5.45
C GLU A 96 -6.21 -14.94 5.34
N VAL A 97 -5.78 -15.27 4.13
CA VAL A 97 -5.00 -16.47 3.86
C VAL A 97 -3.72 -16.01 3.17
N ASN A 98 -2.60 -16.26 3.81
CA ASN A 98 -1.29 -15.89 3.29
C ASN A 98 -0.56 -17.12 2.75
N ALA A 99 0.41 -16.86 1.85
CA ALA A 99 1.34 -17.91 1.46
C ALA A 99 2.07 -18.43 2.71
N PRO A 100 2.53 -19.69 2.71
CA PRO A 100 3.37 -20.20 3.78
C PRO A 100 4.61 -19.32 3.98
N TRP A 101 5.15 -19.26 5.20
CA TRP A 101 6.30 -18.42 5.56
C TRP A 101 7.63 -18.88 4.94
N TRP A 102 7.64 -19.83 4.06
CA TRP A 102 8.87 -20.42 3.50
C TRP A 102 9.76 -19.36 2.84
N PRO A 103 11.10 -19.53 2.96
CA PRO A 103 12.05 -18.66 2.26
C PRO A 103 11.79 -18.62 0.76
N ASP A 104 12.09 -17.49 0.12
CA ASP A 104 11.86 -17.28 -1.31
C ASP A 104 12.47 -18.38 -2.20
N ALA A 105 13.66 -18.86 -1.84
CA ALA A 105 14.33 -19.94 -2.57
C ALA A 105 13.49 -21.22 -2.57
N VAL A 106 12.87 -21.56 -1.43
CA VAL A 106 12.02 -22.75 -1.31
C VAL A 106 10.71 -22.55 -2.09
N GLN A 107 10.11 -21.37 -2.00
CA GLN A 107 8.92 -21.04 -2.77
C GLN A 107 9.17 -21.13 -4.27
N ALA A 108 10.32 -20.65 -4.74
CA ALA A 108 10.71 -20.74 -6.14
C ALA A 108 10.86 -22.21 -6.60
N LEU A 109 11.40 -23.08 -5.76
CA LEU A 109 11.51 -24.52 -6.07
C LEU A 109 10.14 -25.17 -6.19
N ILE A 110 9.22 -24.86 -5.29
CA ILE A 110 7.84 -25.39 -5.33
C ILE A 110 7.14 -24.93 -6.60
N ALA A 111 7.26 -23.65 -6.96
CA ALA A 111 6.65 -23.11 -8.18
C ALA A 111 7.18 -23.82 -9.42
N ARG A 112 8.48 -24.08 -9.50
CA ARG A 112 9.08 -24.84 -10.60
C ARG A 112 8.59 -26.28 -10.68
N GLY A 113 8.43 -26.94 -9.53
CA GLY A 113 7.90 -28.29 -9.47
C GLY A 113 6.45 -28.34 -9.98
N ARG A 114 5.61 -27.38 -9.59
CA ARG A 114 4.24 -27.26 -10.09
C ARG A 114 4.19 -27.04 -11.59
N THR A 115 5.04 -26.18 -12.13
CA THR A 115 5.13 -25.91 -13.55
C THR A 115 5.48 -27.17 -14.33
N LYS A 116 6.41 -27.98 -13.84
CA LYS A 116 6.77 -29.26 -14.46
C LYS A 116 5.60 -30.23 -14.45
N LEU A 117 4.83 -30.29 -13.36
CA LEU A 117 3.68 -31.16 -13.23
C LEU A 117 2.54 -30.78 -14.16
N THR A 118 2.32 -29.48 -14.39
CA THR A 118 1.25 -28.99 -15.25
C THR A 118 1.54 -29.12 -16.74
N ARG A 119 2.79 -29.35 -17.15
CA ARG A 119 3.18 -29.54 -18.55
C ARG A 119 2.92 -30.96 -19.10
N ARG A 120 2.48 -31.82 -18.27
CA ARG A 120 2.10 -33.16 -18.69
C ARG A 120 0.68 -33.14 -19.28
#